data_f5909b7d422941ed9ea16cba2d7ea430
#
_entry.id   f5909b7d422941ed9ea16cba2d7ea430
#
_cell.length_a   1.000
_cell.length_b   1.000
_cell.length_c   1.000
_cell.angle_alpha   90.00
_cell.angle_beta   90.00
_cell.angle_gamma   90.00
#
_symmetry.space_group_name_H-M   'P 1'
#
loop_
_entity.id
_entity.type
_entity.pdbx_description
1 polymer ?
#
loop_
_entity_poly.entity_id
_entity_poly.type
_entity_poly.pdbx_seq_one_letter_code
_entity_poly.pdbx_strand_id
1 'polypeptide(L)'
;MPAARSQTPFHATMETLVSDLITHVNDDAFQKDVLESDTPVLLDFWAEWCGPCKAIAPMLDELARQYEGKLRIVKLNIDENQKTPRTYGVRGIPTLMVFKHGKVEATQIGAVSKGQLSQMIDKAL
;
A
#
# COMPACT_ATOMS: atom_id res chain seq x y z
N MET A 1 13.84 -30.19 -17.77
CA MET A 1 13.18 -28.98 -18.05
C MET A 1 12.18 -28.55 -17.00
N PRO A 2 11.10 -29.28 -16.84
CA PRO A 2 10.08 -28.84 -15.88
C PRO A 2 10.60 -28.76 -14.48
N ALA A 3 11.49 -29.66 -14.11
CA ALA A 3 12.02 -29.67 -12.74
C ALA A 3 12.78 -28.39 -12.43
N ALA A 4 13.62 -27.98 -13.35
CA ALA A 4 14.40 -26.77 -13.13
C ALA A 4 13.51 -25.56 -13.00
N ARG A 5 12.50 -25.48 -13.84
CA ARG A 5 11.58 -24.34 -13.78
C ARG A 5 10.76 -24.35 -12.51
N SER A 6 10.30 -25.52 -12.09
CA SER A 6 9.46 -25.56 -10.91
C SER A 6 10.22 -25.27 -9.64
N GLN A 7 11.51 -25.62 -9.60
CA GLN A 7 12.27 -25.35 -8.39
C GLN A 7 12.64 -23.90 -8.24
N THR A 8 13.26 -23.34 -9.27
CA THR A 8 13.72 -21.96 -9.19
C THR A 8 12.57 -20.97 -9.11
N PRO A 9 11.56 -21.08 -9.99
CA PRO A 9 10.44 -20.16 -9.93
C PRO A 9 9.65 -20.25 -8.65
N PHE A 10 9.67 -21.38 -7.98
CA PHE A 10 8.90 -21.51 -6.75
C PHE A 10 9.36 -20.52 -5.69
N HIS A 11 10.65 -20.46 -5.43
CA HIS A 11 11.19 -19.51 -4.44
C HIS A 11 10.96 -18.08 -4.91
N ALA A 12 11.34 -17.81 -6.13
CA ALA A 12 11.19 -16.46 -6.66
C ALA A 12 9.73 -16.04 -6.66
N THR A 13 8.84 -16.99 -6.95
CA THR A 13 7.42 -16.68 -6.99
C THR A 13 6.87 -16.27 -5.64
N MET A 14 7.31 -16.91 -4.57
CA MET A 14 6.81 -16.55 -3.26
C MET A 14 7.23 -15.13 -2.86
N GLU A 15 8.49 -14.81 -3.07
CA GLU A 15 8.96 -13.45 -2.78
C GLU A 15 8.29 -12.43 -3.68
N THR A 16 8.17 -12.78 -4.95
CA THR A 16 7.58 -11.88 -5.92
C THR A 16 6.12 -11.64 -5.62
N LEU A 17 5.39 -12.66 -5.18
CA LEU A 17 3.97 -12.50 -4.85
C LEU A 17 3.77 -11.49 -3.72
N VAL A 18 4.61 -11.53 -2.70
CA VAL A 18 4.53 -10.55 -1.62
C VAL A 18 4.80 -9.15 -2.15
N SER A 19 5.83 -9.01 -3.00
CA SER A 19 6.16 -7.72 -3.60
C SER A 19 5.10 -7.24 -4.59
N ASP A 20 4.54 -8.19 -5.36
CA ASP A 20 3.60 -7.83 -6.42
C ASP A 20 2.25 -7.39 -5.90
N LEU A 21 1.90 -7.78 -4.68
CA LEU A 21 0.62 -7.37 -4.10
C LEU A 21 0.63 -5.91 -3.69
N ILE A 22 1.80 -5.32 -3.52
CA ILE A 22 1.92 -3.90 -3.20
C ILE A 22 2.61 -3.22 -4.36
N THR A 23 1.92 -2.27 -4.98
CA THR A 23 2.49 -1.52 -6.09
C THR A 23 2.86 -0.12 -5.64
N HIS A 24 3.81 0.47 -6.36
CA HIS A 24 4.22 1.85 -6.12
C HIS A 24 3.53 2.73 -7.14
N VAL A 25 2.91 3.82 -6.67
CA VAL A 25 2.28 4.77 -7.58
C VAL A 25 3.03 6.08 -7.52
N ASN A 26 2.90 6.86 -8.57
CA ASN A 26 3.48 8.19 -8.64
C ASN A 26 2.38 9.22 -8.85
N ASP A 27 2.75 10.49 -8.82
CA ASP A 27 1.78 11.57 -8.98
C ASP A 27 1.02 11.44 -10.30
N ASP A 28 1.69 11.03 -11.37
CA ASP A 28 1.06 10.95 -12.68
C ASP A 28 0.04 9.83 -12.77
N ALA A 29 0.28 8.72 -12.09
CA ALA A 29 -0.60 7.54 -12.14
C ALA A 29 -1.66 7.56 -11.04
N PHE A 30 -1.61 8.50 -10.13
CA PHE A 30 -2.48 8.52 -8.96
C PHE A 30 -3.96 8.54 -9.36
N GLN A 31 -4.32 9.39 -10.31
CA GLN A 31 -5.72 9.51 -10.75
C GLN A 31 -6.23 8.16 -11.22
N LYS A 32 -5.49 7.51 -12.10
CA LYS A 32 -5.92 6.24 -12.70
C LYS A 32 -5.86 5.10 -11.70
N ASP A 33 -4.76 4.99 -10.97
CA ASP A 33 -4.52 3.81 -10.16
C ASP A 33 -5.22 3.83 -8.81
N VAL A 34 -5.51 5.03 -8.29
CA VAL A 34 -6.13 5.15 -6.98
C VAL A 34 -7.56 5.67 -7.09
N LEU A 35 -7.74 6.84 -7.71
CA LEU A 35 -9.06 7.46 -7.72
C LEU A 35 -10.05 6.72 -8.61
N GLU A 36 -9.59 6.12 -9.69
CA GLU A 36 -10.46 5.39 -10.62
C GLU A 36 -10.45 3.89 -10.37
N SER A 37 -9.86 3.44 -9.28
CA SER A 37 -9.81 2.02 -8.98
C SER A 37 -11.20 1.49 -8.63
N ASP A 38 -11.55 0.33 -9.19
CA ASP A 38 -12.80 -0.36 -8.87
C ASP A 38 -12.76 -0.99 -7.49
N THR A 39 -11.57 -1.23 -6.98
CA THR A 39 -11.34 -1.84 -5.69
C THR A 39 -10.86 -0.77 -4.71
N PRO A 40 -11.30 -0.82 -3.45
CA PRO A 40 -10.75 0.11 -2.45
C PRO A 40 -9.23 0.02 -2.38
N VAL A 41 -8.59 1.14 -2.08
CA VAL A 41 -7.13 1.25 -2.08
C VAL A 41 -6.67 1.81 -0.75
N LEU A 42 -5.69 1.14 -0.14
CA LEU A 42 -4.95 1.68 0.99
C LEU A 42 -3.67 2.30 0.44
N LEU A 43 -3.55 3.61 0.58
CA LEU A 43 -2.40 4.35 0.10
C LEU A 43 -1.49 4.70 1.27
N ASP A 44 -0.22 4.32 1.15
CA ASP A 44 0.81 4.56 2.16
C ASP A 44 1.75 5.65 1.65
N PHE A 45 1.70 6.83 2.27
CA PHE A 45 2.68 7.90 2.00
C PHE A 45 3.90 7.63 2.85
N TRP A 46 5.07 7.47 2.22
CA TRP A 46 6.27 7.02 2.91
C TRP A 46 7.53 7.66 2.33
N ALA A 47 8.67 7.45 2.99
CA ALA A 47 9.97 7.86 2.48
C ALA A 47 11.03 6.88 2.99
N GLU A 48 12.14 6.81 2.25
CA GLU A 48 13.23 5.89 2.58
C GLU A 48 13.86 6.18 3.95
N TRP A 49 13.93 7.45 4.30
CA TRP A 49 14.55 7.87 5.57
C TRP A 49 13.64 7.69 6.77
N CYS A 50 12.44 7.29 6.57
CA CYS A 50 11.42 7.24 7.62
C CYS A 50 11.46 5.87 8.31
N GLY A 51 11.97 5.84 9.54
CA GLY A 51 12.04 4.60 10.32
C GLY A 51 10.69 3.96 10.56
N PRO A 52 9.70 4.71 11.08
CA PRO A 52 8.35 4.14 11.30
C PRO A 52 7.71 3.62 10.01
N CYS A 53 7.98 4.25 8.87
CA CYS A 53 7.48 3.74 7.60
C CYS A 53 8.03 2.35 7.30
N LYS A 54 9.32 2.16 7.55
CA LYS A 54 9.96 0.87 7.31
C LYS A 54 9.49 -0.16 8.33
N ALA A 55 9.20 0.26 9.54
CA ALA A 55 8.74 -0.66 10.58
C ALA A 55 7.40 -1.29 10.24
N ILE A 56 6.52 -0.57 9.55
CA ILE A 56 5.21 -1.11 9.20
C ILE A 56 5.20 -1.84 7.86
N ALA A 57 6.30 -1.81 7.10
CA ALA A 57 6.34 -2.45 5.78
C ALA A 57 6.00 -3.94 5.82
N PRO A 58 6.56 -4.74 6.74
CA PRO A 58 6.18 -6.15 6.81
C PRO A 58 4.69 -6.35 7.13
N MET A 59 4.13 -5.49 7.96
CA MET A 59 2.72 -5.52 8.29
C MET A 59 1.87 -5.28 7.06
N LEU A 60 2.27 -4.33 6.22
CA LEU A 60 1.54 -4.05 4.99
C LEU A 60 1.59 -5.22 4.03
N ASP A 61 2.72 -5.92 3.97
CA ASP A 61 2.82 -7.12 3.15
C ASP A 61 1.82 -8.18 3.60
N GLU A 62 1.68 -8.38 4.92
CA GLU A 62 0.72 -9.33 5.46
C GLU A 62 -0.71 -8.91 5.13
N LEU A 63 -1.02 -7.64 5.31
CA LEU A 63 -2.36 -7.12 5.03
C LEU A 63 -2.69 -7.21 3.55
N ALA A 64 -1.71 -7.02 2.68
CA ALA A 64 -1.93 -7.14 1.24
C ALA A 64 -2.40 -8.54 0.88
N ARG A 65 -1.82 -9.55 1.51
CA ARG A 65 -2.25 -10.92 1.27
C ARG A 65 -3.61 -11.20 1.92
N GLN A 66 -3.81 -10.69 3.13
CA GLN A 66 -5.04 -10.92 3.86
C GLN A 66 -6.25 -10.33 3.13
N TYR A 67 -6.08 -9.18 2.53
CA TYR A 67 -7.17 -8.47 1.85
C TYR A 67 -7.13 -8.60 0.34
N GLU A 68 -6.36 -9.54 -0.18
CA GLU A 68 -6.27 -9.74 -1.62
C GLU A 68 -7.65 -9.93 -2.22
N GLY A 69 -7.93 -9.21 -3.30
CA GLY A 69 -9.25 -9.25 -3.93
C GLY A 69 -10.27 -8.30 -3.34
N LYS A 70 -10.01 -7.75 -2.14
CA LYS A 70 -10.93 -6.84 -1.48
C LYS A 70 -10.35 -5.44 -1.32
N LEU A 71 -9.05 -5.34 -1.26
CA LEU A 71 -8.34 -4.07 -1.07
C LEU A 71 -7.01 -4.17 -1.78
N ARG A 72 -6.64 -3.09 -2.45
CA ARG A 72 -5.30 -2.96 -3.02
C ARG A 72 -4.47 -2.08 -2.09
N ILE A 73 -3.21 -2.44 -1.91
CA ILE A 73 -2.30 -1.61 -1.13
C ILE A 73 -1.27 -1.02 -2.07
N VAL A 74 -1.12 0.29 -2.05
CA VAL A 74 -0.15 0.99 -2.89
C VAL A 74 0.67 1.93 -2.04
N LYS A 75 1.87 2.23 -2.49
CA LYS A 75 2.80 3.13 -1.80
C LYS A 75 3.17 4.29 -2.68
N LEU A 76 3.28 5.47 -2.08
CA LEU A 76 3.71 6.66 -2.78
C LEU A 76 4.85 7.32 -2.01
N ASN A 77 6.03 7.40 -2.64
CA ASN A 77 7.20 8.00 -2.04
C ASN A 77 7.09 9.52 -2.13
N ILE A 78 7.05 10.18 -0.97
CA ILE A 78 6.82 11.63 -0.93
C ILE A 78 8.02 12.45 -1.38
N ASP A 79 9.21 11.88 -1.37
CA ASP A 79 10.40 12.60 -1.86
C ASP A 79 10.38 12.72 -3.36
N GLU A 80 9.83 11.73 -4.04
CA GLU A 80 9.76 11.70 -5.49
C GLU A 80 8.43 12.22 -6.02
N ASN A 81 7.44 12.35 -5.17
CA ASN A 81 6.07 12.71 -5.59
C ASN A 81 5.50 13.68 -4.57
N GLN A 82 5.54 14.95 -4.88
CA GLN A 82 5.14 15.98 -3.94
C GLN A 82 3.72 16.51 -4.16
N LYS A 83 3.18 16.26 -5.34
CA LYS A 83 1.87 16.80 -5.68
C LYS A 83 0.76 16.13 -4.87
N THR A 84 0.73 14.80 -4.85
CA THR A 84 -0.33 14.06 -4.18
C THR A 84 -0.32 14.30 -2.66
N PRO A 85 0.84 14.20 -1.96
CA PRO A 85 0.81 14.50 -0.52
C PRO A 85 0.33 15.91 -0.23
N ARG A 86 0.71 16.88 -1.07
CA ARG A 86 0.29 18.26 -0.87
C ARG A 86 -1.22 18.40 -1.06
N THR A 87 -1.76 17.74 -2.06
CA THR A 87 -3.19 17.78 -2.34
C THR A 87 -4.01 17.27 -1.15
N TYR A 88 -3.52 16.23 -0.49
CA TYR A 88 -4.24 15.62 0.63
C TYR A 88 -3.78 16.09 2.00
N GLY A 89 -2.94 17.12 2.05
CA GLY A 89 -2.53 17.72 3.30
C GLY A 89 -1.68 16.83 4.18
N VAL A 90 -0.87 15.97 3.57
CA VAL A 90 0.00 15.06 4.32
C VAL A 90 1.14 15.85 4.91
N ARG A 91 1.29 15.81 6.23
CA ARG A 91 2.35 16.53 6.95
C ARG A 91 3.31 15.62 7.68
N GLY A 92 2.86 14.43 8.02
CA GLY A 92 3.70 13.46 8.72
C GLY A 92 3.62 12.13 8.02
N ILE A 93 4.64 11.29 8.19
CA ILE A 93 4.67 9.97 7.59
C ILE A 93 5.07 8.94 8.64
N PRO A 94 4.57 7.71 8.51
CA PRO A 94 3.66 7.28 7.45
C PRO A 94 2.27 7.88 7.62
N THR A 95 1.61 8.14 6.52
CA THR A 95 0.18 8.48 6.51
C THR A 95 -0.49 7.44 5.63
N LEU A 96 -1.53 6.82 6.16
CA LEU A 96 -2.25 5.74 5.49
C LEU A 96 -3.68 6.19 5.25
N MET A 97 -4.12 6.14 4.00
CA MET A 97 -5.47 6.56 3.64
C MET A 97 -6.17 5.46 2.88
N VAL A 98 -7.40 5.15 3.26
CA VAL A 98 -8.23 4.23 2.49
C VAL A 98 -9.09 5.06 1.54
N PHE A 99 -8.93 4.77 0.25
CA PHE A 99 -9.74 5.39 -0.80
C PHE A 99 -10.78 4.39 -1.27
N LYS A 100 -12.01 4.87 -1.43
CA LYS A 100 -13.10 4.06 -1.96
C LYS A 100 -13.91 4.93 -2.91
N HIS A 101 -14.00 4.49 -4.16
CA HIS A 101 -14.70 5.25 -5.20
C HIS A 101 -14.18 6.68 -5.31
N GLY A 102 -12.86 6.83 -5.21
CA GLY A 102 -12.20 8.12 -5.37
C GLY A 102 -12.25 9.02 -4.16
N LYS A 103 -12.77 8.55 -3.03
CA LYS A 103 -12.91 9.36 -1.82
C LYS A 103 -12.12 8.76 -0.68
N VAL A 104 -11.55 9.62 0.17
CA VAL A 104 -10.87 9.19 1.38
C VAL A 104 -11.93 8.78 2.41
N GLU A 105 -11.93 7.51 2.78
CA GLU A 105 -12.86 6.99 3.77
C GLU A 105 -12.26 6.95 5.17
N ALA A 106 -10.93 6.81 5.27
CA ALA A 106 -10.26 6.73 6.56
C ALA A 106 -8.82 7.18 6.42
N THR A 107 -8.27 7.74 7.49
CA THR A 107 -6.89 8.22 7.53
C THR A 107 -6.26 7.82 8.84
N GLN A 108 -5.04 7.31 8.78
CA GLN A 108 -4.24 7.01 9.96
C GLN A 108 -2.88 7.68 9.79
N ILE A 109 -2.52 8.51 10.76
CA ILE A 109 -1.22 9.20 10.76
C ILE A 109 -0.34 8.52 11.78
N GLY A 110 0.86 8.15 11.34
CA GLY A 110 1.82 7.47 12.21
C GLY A 110 1.68 5.97 12.17
N ALA A 111 2.68 5.29 12.74
CA ALA A 111 2.69 3.84 12.79
C ALA A 111 1.72 3.34 13.86
N VAL A 112 0.97 2.30 13.53
CA VAL A 112 0.03 1.67 14.44
C VAL A 112 0.19 0.16 14.35
N SER A 113 -0.49 -0.56 15.22
CA SER A 113 -0.44 -2.02 15.19
C SER A 113 -1.22 -2.54 13.99
N LYS A 114 -0.91 -3.79 13.63
CA LYS A 114 -1.63 -4.45 12.54
C LYS A 114 -3.12 -4.54 12.86
N GLY A 115 -3.47 -4.82 14.10
CA GLY A 115 -4.87 -4.93 14.51
C GLY A 115 -5.61 -3.62 14.36
N GLN A 116 -4.98 -2.51 14.74
CA GLN A 116 -5.60 -1.20 14.59
C GLN A 116 -5.81 -0.85 13.12
N LEU A 117 -4.82 -1.15 12.29
CA LEU A 117 -4.92 -0.86 10.87
C LEU A 117 -5.98 -1.73 10.22
N SER A 118 -6.04 -3.01 10.60
CA SER A 118 -7.04 -3.93 10.10
C SER A 118 -8.45 -3.46 10.45
N GLN A 119 -8.65 -2.96 11.68
CA GLN A 119 -9.94 -2.42 12.08
C GLN A 119 -10.35 -1.22 11.24
N MET A 120 -9.39 -0.32 10.98
CA MET A 120 -9.66 0.84 10.15
C MET A 120 -10.05 0.42 8.74
N ILE A 121 -9.35 -0.55 8.18
CA ILE A 121 -9.64 -1.06 6.86
C ILE A 121 -11.04 -1.67 6.83
N ASP A 122 -11.34 -2.53 7.78
CA ASP A 122 -12.63 -3.22 7.81
C ASP A 122 -13.81 -2.24 7.89
N LYS A 123 -13.65 -1.18 8.65
CA LYS A 123 -14.71 -0.17 8.75
C LYS A 123 -14.90 0.60 7.46
N ALA A 124 -13.83 0.76 6.69
CA ALA A 124 -13.86 1.54 5.46
C ALA A 124 -14.34 0.74 4.26
N LEU A 125 -14.28 -0.57 4.33
CA LEU A 125 -14.74 -1.44 3.23
C LEU A 125 -16.28 -1.59 3.23
#